data_9d6025f5191b27c04942ce62261993bb
#
_entry.id   9d6025f5191b27c04942ce62261993bb
#
_cell.length_a   1.000
_cell.length_b   1.000
_cell.length_c   1.000
_cell.angle_alpha   90.00
_cell.angle_beta   90.00
_cell.angle_gamma   90.00
#
_symmetry.space_group_name_H-M   'P 1'
#
loop_
_entity.id
_entity.type
_entity.pdbx_description
1 polymer ?
#
loop_
_entity_poly.entity_id
_entity_poly.type
_entity_poly.pdbx_seq_one_letter_code
_entity_poly.pdbx_strand_id
1 'polypeptide(L)'
;MSWLCSVCEKSFSRKDSMQRHVMSKHCNAGLTPFQTVPIFSQKCQRFRFEHPFTSMIAGMTGSGKTAWVRSLLQQASETIYPPLERIVWCYSQWQPAYTEMLVAMPHIEFVQGIPTALEQDSYFDVNKRNLILVDV
;
A
#
# COMPACT_ATOMS: atom_id res chain seq x y z
N MET A 1 -32.48 -16.50 -12.39
CA MET A 1 -31.78 -16.95 -11.17
C MET A 1 -31.17 -15.72 -10.52
N SER A 2 -31.48 -15.48 -9.25
CA SER A 2 -30.90 -14.39 -8.46
C SER A 2 -29.79 -14.95 -7.56
N TRP A 3 -28.73 -14.19 -7.42
CA TRP A 3 -27.59 -14.53 -6.58
C TRP A 3 -27.66 -13.74 -5.28
N LEU A 4 -27.66 -14.41 -4.15
CA LEU A 4 -27.75 -13.80 -2.81
C LEU A 4 -26.37 -13.72 -2.18
N CYS A 5 -26.06 -12.57 -1.56
CA CYS A 5 -24.90 -12.44 -0.70
C CYS A 5 -25.20 -13.14 0.63
N SER A 6 -24.39 -14.15 0.99
CA SER A 6 -24.56 -14.92 2.25
C SER A 6 -24.33 -14.11 3.53
N VAL A 7 -23.81 -12.88 3.42
CA VAL A 7 -23.46 -12.03 4.57
C VAL A 7 -24.51 -10.98 4.87
N CYS A 8 -25.12 -10.37 3.86
CA CYS A 8 -26.09 -9.29 4.01
C CYS A 8 -27.40 -9.51 3.26
N GLU A 9 -27.59 -10.71 2.71
CA GLU A 9 -28.80 -11.17 1.99
C GLU A 9 -29.23 -10.31 0.79
N LYS A 10 -28.38 -9.41 0.31
CA LYS A 10 -28.65 -8.64 -0.90
C LYS A 10 -28.66 -9.53 -2.13
N SER A 11 -29.69 -9.37 -2.96
CA SER A 11 -29.85 -10.10 -4.21
C SER A 11 -29.20 -9.36 -5.38
N PHE A 12 -28.60 -10.13 -6.28
CA PHE A 12 -27.94 -9.62 -7.48
C PHE A 12 -28.42 -10.40 -8.72
N SER A 13 -28.62 -9.68 -9.81
CA SER A 13 -29.01 -10.28 -11.09
C SER A 13 -27.88 -11.04 -11.77
N ARG A 14 -26.63 -10.78 -11.40
CA ARG A 14 -25.42 -11.40 -11.96
C ARG A 14 -24.48 -11.88 -10.86
N LYS A 15 -23.88 -13.05 -11.08
CA LYS A 15 -22.91 -13.67 -10.17
C LYS A 15 -21.69 -12.76 -9.92
N ASP A 16 -21.17 -12.12 -10.97
CA ASP A 16 -19.99 -11.25 -10.87
C ASP A 16 -20.24 -9.99 -10.03
N SER A 17 -21.47 -9.48 -10.05
CA SER A 17 -21.87 -8.33 -9.25
C SER A 17 -21.96 -8.70 -7.77
N MET A 18 -22.44 -9.90 -7.45
CA MET A 18 -22.44 -10.44 -6.09
C MET A 18 -21.02 -10.68 -5.60
N GLN A 19 -20.14 -11.26 -6.41
CA GLN A 19 -18.75 -11.52 -6.04
C GLN A 19 -17.99 -10.21 -5.77
N ARG A 20 -18.14 -9.18 -6.62
CA ARG A 20 -17.55 -7.85 -6.38
C ARG A 20 -18.07 -7.20 -5.11
N HIS A 21 -19.36 -7.34 -4.84
CA HIS A 21 -19.96 -6.85 -3.60
C HIS A 21 -19.37 -7.54 -2.36
N VAL A 22 -19.24 -8.86 -2.37
CA VAL A 22 -18.65 -9.62 -1.26
C VAL A 22 -17.20 -9.18 -1.04
N MET A 23 -16.40 -9.08 -2.09
CA MET A 23 -15.01 -8.65 -1.98
C MET A 23 -14.85 -7.22 -1.48
N SER A 24 -15.73 -6.28 -1.89
CA SER A 24 -15.62 -4.88 -1.52
C SER A 24 -16.17 -4.54 -0.14
N LYS A 25 -17.17 -5.28 0.35
CA LYS A 25 -17.91 -4.94 1.57
C LYS A 25 -17.70 -5.91 2.73
N HIS A 26 -17.33 -7.15 2.44
CA HIS A 26 -17.29 -8.22 3.45
C HIS A 26 -15.91 -8.91 3.58
N CYS A 27 -14.91 -8.44 2.86
CA CYS A 27 -13.56 -9.03 2.91
C CYS A 27 -12.93 -8.97 4.33
N ASN A 28 -13.42 -8.07 5.19
CA ASN A 28 -12.95 -7.92 6.57
C ASN A 28 -13.82 -8.62 7.63
N ALA A 29 -14.96 -9.19 7.25
CA ALA A 29 -15.77 -9.96 8.16
C ALA A 29 -15.27 -11.41 8.15
N GLY A 30 -14.63 -11.87 9.23
CA GLY A 30 -14.08 -13.21 9.39
C GLY A 30 -15.12 -14.34 9.29
N LEU A 31 -15.71 -14.51 8.13
CA LEU A 31 -16.77 -15.47 7.86
C LEU A 31 -16.18 -16.72 7.19
N THR A 32 -16.47 -17.84 7.81
CA THR A 32 -16.16 -19.18 7.30
C THR A 32 -16.71 -19.37 5.89
N PRO A 33 -15.91 -19.87 4.95
CA PRO A 33 -16.33 -20.04 3.57
C PRO A 33 -17.36 -21.17 3.47
N PHE A 34 -18.42 -20.90 2.70
CA PHE A 34 -19.33 -21.90 2.22
C PHE A 34 -18.54 -22.95 1.40
N GLN A 35 -18.51 -24.17 1.89
CA GLN A 35 -17.84 -25.30 1.23
C GLN A 35 -18.53 -25.60 -0.10
N THR A 36 -17.97 -25.16 -1.16
CA THR A 36 -17.94 -25.79 -2.50
C THR A 36 -17.39 -24.81 -3.53
N VAL A 37 -16.15 -24.81 -3.72
CA VAL A 37 -15.30 -24.73 -4.93
C VAL A 37 -13.87 -24.38 -4.50
N PRO A 38 -12.87 -25.22 -4.75
CA PRO A 38 -11.52 -25.05 -4.20
C PRO A 38 -10.64 -24.05 -4.97
N ILE A 39 -11.21 -23.03 -5.60
CA ILE A 39 -10.44 -22.07 -6.41
C ILE A 39 -10.31 -20.69 -5.78
N PHE A 40 -11.05 -20.33 -4.72
CA PHE A 40 -10.95 -19.01 -4.06
C PHE A 40 -10.99 -19.08 -2.53
N SER A 41 -10.30 -20.04 -1.93
CA SER A 41 -9.85 -19.91 -0.55
C SER A 41 -8.51 -19.15 -0.52
N GLN A 42 -8.41 -18.08 -1.26
CA GLN A 42 -7.42 -17.08 -0.92
C GLN A 42 -8.05 -16.20 0.15
N LYS A 43 -7.68 -16.44 1.43
CA LYS A 43 -7.54 -15.35 2.39
C LYS A 43 -7.13 -14.12 1.57
N CYS A 44 -7.78 -12.96 1.76
CA CYS A 44 -7.22 -11.69 1.30
C CYS A 44 -5.80 -11.64 1.88
N GLN A 45 -4.84 -12.17 1.15
CA GLN A 45 -3.44 -12.02 1.51
C GLN A 45 -3.22 -10.53 1.35
N ARG A 46 -3.13 -9.83 2.48
CA ARG A 46 -2.70 -8.46 2.48
C ARG A 46 -1.37 -8.46 1.76
N PHE A 47 -1.32 -7.78 0.64
CA PHE A 47 -0.09 -7.63 -0.11
C PHE A 47 0.96 -7.05 0.85
N ARG A 48 2.09 -7.73 0.97
CA ARG A 48 3.17 -7.34 1.86
C ARG A 48 4.46 -7.30 1.06
N PHE A 49 5.17 -6.20 1.18
CA PHE A 49 6.54 -6.11 0.70
C PHE A 49 7.49 -6.73 1.72
N GLU A 50 8.35 -7.62 1.27
CA GLU A 50 9.43 -8.16 2.10
C GLU A 50 10.70 -7.36 1.82
N HIS A 51 11.25 -6.73 2.86
CA HIS A 51 12.50 -5.99 2.77
C HIS A 51 13.70 -6.97 2.73
N PRO A 52 14.72 -6.76 1.86
CA PRO A 52 14.86 -5.64 0.93
C PRO A 52 14.04 -5.81 -0.36
N PHE A 53 13.46 -4.72 -0.86
CA PHE A 53 12.73 -4.71 -2.12
C PHE A 53 13.00 -3.44 -2.91
N THR A 54 12.83 -3.52 -4.23
CA THR A 54 12.80 -2.36 -5.13
C THR A 54 11.47 -2.36 -5.87
N SER A 55 10.85 -1.19 -5.99
CA SER A 55 9.58 -1.02 -6.68
C SER A 55 9.59 0.24 -7.52
N MET A 56 8.95 0.17 -8.68
CA MET A 56 8.72 1.32 -9.56
C MET A 56 7.23 1.55 -9.71
N ILE A 57 6.80 2.80 -9.52
CA ILE A 57 5.40 3.21 -9.69
C ILE A 57 5.34 4.14 -10.89
N ALA A 58 4.81 3.64 -11.99
CA ALA A 58 4.68 4.36 -13.23
C ALA A 58 3.21 4.68 -13.55
N GLY A 59 2.98 5.82 -14.18
CA GLY A 59 1.66 6.26 -14.60
C GLY A 59 1.65 7.73 -14.99
N MET A 60 0.59 8.16 -15.65
CA MET A 60 0.41 9.56 -16.07
C MET A 60 0.36 10.51 -14.86
N THR A 61 0.70 11.78 -15.09
CA THR A 61 0.50 12.84 -14.09
C THR A 61 -0.98 12.85 -13.66
N GLY A 62 -1.22 12.99 -12.35
CA GLY A 62 -2.59 12.96 -11.81
C GLY A 62 -3.19 11.56 -11.65
N SER A 63 -2.49 10.46 -11.98
CA SER A 63 -2.99 9.09 -11.83
C SER A 63 -3.04 8.59 -10.37
N GLY A 64 -2.60 9.41 -9.40
CA GLY A 64 -2.67 9.07 -7.98
C GLY A 64 -1.44 8.34 -7.44
N LYS A 65 -0.30 8.34 -8.14
CA LYS A 65 0.95 7.68 -7.68
C LYS A 65 1.34 8.11 -6.25
N THR A 66 1.47 9.41 -6.03
CA THR A 66 1.82 9.97 -4.71
C THR A 66 0.78 9.64 -3.64
N ALA A 67 -0.51 9.67 -4.00
CA ALA A 67 -1.59 9.29 -3.08
C ALA A 67 -1.52 7.81 -2.69
N TRP A 68 -1.19 6.94 -3.65
CA TRP A 68 -1.01 5.50 -3.40
C TRP A 68 0.20 5.25 -2.47
N VAL A 69 1.35 5.89 -2.74
CA VAL A 69 2.54 5.77 -1.87
C VAL A 69 2.25 6.27 -0.46
N ARG A 70 1.56 7.42 -0.34
CA ARG A 70 1.11 7.94 0.96
C ARG A 70 0.29 6.90 1.72
N SER A 71 -0.68 6.28 1.06
CA SER A 71 -1.51 5.23 1.67
C SER A 71 -0.70 3.99 2.08
N LEU A 72 0.29 3.61 1.27
CA LEU A 72 1.23 2.52 1.58
C LEU A 72 2.02 2.83 2.84
N LEU A 73 2.59 4.04 2.95
CA LEU A 73 3.40 4.46 4.10
C LEU A 73 2.57 4.61 5.39
N GLN A 74 1.32 5.06 5.28
CA GLN A 74 0.39 5.11 6.42
C GLN A 74 0.12 3.72 7.01
N GLN A 75 0.23 2.69 6.20
CA GLN A 75 0.03 1.29 6.59
C GLN A 75 1.35 0.49 6.56
N ALA A 76 2.50 1.16 6.62
CA ALA A 76 3.80 0.53 6.43
C ALA A 76 4.06 -0.62 7.42
N SER A 77 3.61 -0.50 8.66
CA SER A 77 3.73 -1.55 9.67
C SER A 77 3.00 -2.85 9.31
N GLU A 78 1.96 -2.76 8.47
CA GLU A 78 1.19 -3.93 8.01
C GLU A 78 1.61 -4.42 6.63
N THR A 79 2.11 -3.48 5.79
CA THR A 79 2.38 -3.71 4.37
C THR A 79 3.84 -3.96 4.05
N ILE A 80 4.76 -3.62 4.95
CA ILE A 80 6.21 -3.81 4.77
C ILE A 80 6.76 -4.61 5.94
N TYR A 81 7.48 -5.69 5.63
CA TYR A 81 8.07 -6.57 6.63
C TYR A 81 9.55 -6.85 6.32
N PRO A 82 10.42 -6.81 7.33
CA PRO A 82 10.19 -6.27 8.68
C PRO A 82 9.95 -4.76 8.69
N PRO A 83 9.42 -4.18 9.78
CA PRO A 83 9.08 -2.76 9.85
C PRO A 83 10.25 -1.84 9.52
N LEU A 84 9.96 -0.73 8.84
CA LEU A 84 10.96 0.28 8.50
C LEU A 84 11.37 1.10 9.72
N GLU A 85 12.63 1.54 9.76
CA GLU A 85 13.19 2.36 10.83
C GLU A 85 13.51 3.78 10.39
N ARG A 86 13.78 3.97 9.08
CA ARG A 86 14.04 5.29 8.48
C ARG A 86 13.41 5.37 7.11
N ILE A 87 12.73 6.48 6.83
CA ILE A 87 12.11 6.74 5.54
C ILE A 87 12.60 8.09 5.04
N VAL A 88 13.21 8.13 3.86
CA VAL A 88 13.68 9.32 3.19
C VAL A 88 12.90 9.51 1.91
N TRP A 89 12.23 10.67 1.75
CA TRP A 89 11.51 11.05 0.55
C TRP A 89 12.27 12.12 -0.21
N CYS A 90 12.88 11.76 -1.32
CA CYS A 90 13.55 12.67 -2.23
C CYS A 90 12.52 13.22 -3.24
N TYR A 91 12.41 14.53 -3.35
CA TYR A 91 11.44 15.19 -4.25
C TYR A 91 12.14 16.23 -5.12
N SER A 92 11.66 16.42 -6.34
CA SER A 92 12.15 17.50 -7.23
C SER A 92 11.47 18.83 -6.93
N GLN A 93 10.15 18.83 -6.79
CA GLN A 93 9.35 20.01 -6.48
C GLN A 93 8.41 19.73 -5.31
N TRP A 94 8.28 20.72 -4.40
CA TRP A 94 7.39 20.60 -3.26
C TRP A 94 5.93 20.51 -3.70
N GLN A 95 5.21 19.55 -3.20
CA GLN A 95 3.78 19.35 -3.45
C GLN A 95 2.96 19.60 -2.18
N PRO A 96 1.73 20.16 -2.29
CA PRO A 96 0.87 20.36 -1.11
C PRO A 96 0.62 19.08 -0.30
N ALA A 97 0.57 17.94 -0.97
CA ALA A 97 0.40 16.63 -0.34
C ALA A 97 1.51 16.31 0.70
N TYR A 98 2.73 16.81 0.50
CA TYR A 98 3.84 16.56 1.44
C TYR A 98 3.64 17.30 2.76
N THR A 99 3.01 18.48 2.73
CA THR A 99 2.66 19.20 3.97
C THR A 99 1.70 18.40 4.84
N GLU A 100 0.69 17.77 4.23
CA GLU A 100 -0.22 16.88 4.95
C GLU A 100 0.49 15.63 5.46
N MET A 101 1.45 15.10 4.69
CA MET A 101 2.23 13.92 5.07
C MET A 101 3.15 14.22 6.26
N LEU A 102 3.78 15.41 6.31
CA LEU A 102 4.60 15.82 7.46
C LEU A 102 3.81 15.83 8.77
N VAL A 103 2.56 16.27 8.71
CA VAL A 103 1.68 16.28 9.90
C VAL A 103 1.28 14.87 10.30
N ALA A 104 0.93 14.03 9.32
CA ALA A 104 0.43 12.68 9.58
C ALA A 104 1.53 11.66 9.90
N MET A 105 2.73 11.88 9.35
CA MET A 105 3.87 10.95 9.44
C MET A 105 5.18 11.72 9.69
N PRO A 106 5.39 12.26 10.90
CA PRO A 106 6.55 13.14 11.20
C PRO A 106 7.90 12.44 11.15
N HIS A 107 7.91 11.11 11.02
CA HIS A 107 9.13 10.30 10.91
C HIS A 107 9.68 10.20 9.48
N ILE A 108 9.00 10.78 8.49
CA ILE A 108 9.48 10.83 7.10
C ILE A 108 10.38 12.05 6.93
N GLU A 109 11.58 11.81 6.46
CA GLU A 109 12.54 12.86 6.11
C GLU A 109 12.33 13.29 4.65
N PHE A 110 11.92 14.54 4.42
CA PHE A 110 11.77 15.10 3.06
C PHE A 110 13.06 15.82 2.67
N VAL A 111 13.65 15.41 1.53
CA VAL A 111 14.91 15.97 1.01
C VAL A 111 14.69 16.44 -0.44
N GLN A 112 15.05 17.68 -0.73
CA GLN A 112 14.98 18.20 -2.10
C GLN A 112 16.13 17.66 -2.94
N GLY A 113 15.81 17.08 -4.09
CA GLY A 113 16.77 16.42 -4.96
C GLY A 113 17.24 15.08 -4.40
N ILE A 114 18.21 14.48 -5.09
CA ILE A 114 18.89 13.27 -4.63
C ILE A 114 20.11 13.69 -3.83
N PRO A 115 20.24 13.32 -2.55
CA PRO A 115 21.40 13.69 -1.75
C PRO A 115 22.69 13.14 -2.38
N THR A 116 23.69 13.97 -2.60
CA THR A 116 25.00 13.55 -3.08
C THR A 116 25.70 12.60 -2.09
N ALA A 117 25.33 12.71 -0.82
CA ALA A 117 25.81 11.81 0.23
C ALA A 117 25.32 10.35 0.07
N LEU A 118 24.36 10.06 -0.82
CA LEU A 118 23.95 8.69 -1.14
C LEU A 118 25.09 7.82 -1.68
N GLU A 119 26.10 8.45 -2.30
CA GLU A 119 27.30 7.75 -2.77
C GLU A 119 28.24 7.36 -1.61
N GLN A 120 27.99 7.89 -0.42
CA GLN A 120 28.77 7.56 0.76
C GLN A 120 28.12 6.42 1.54
N ASP A 121 28.88 5.40 1.84
CA ASP A 121 28.42 4.22 2.61
C ASP A 121 27.86 4.59 4.01
N SER A 122 28.18 5.79 4.50
CA SER A 122 27.74 6.29 5.81
C SER A 122 26.35 6.95 5.80
N TYR A 123 25.73 7.20 4.64
CA TYR A 123 24.44 7.89 4.58
C TYR A 123 23.31 7.07 5.18
N PHE A 124 23.33 5.79 4.93
CA PHE A 124 22.41 4.85 5.54
C PHE A 124 23.14 3.94 6.54
N ASP A 125 22.58 3.83 7.71
CA ASP A 125 23.02 2.82 8.66
C ASP A 125 22.63 1.44 8.12
N VAL A 126 23.62 0.61 7.82
CA VAL A 126 23.43 -0.74 7.25
C VAL A 126 22.70 -1.69 8.20
N ASN A 127 22.68 -1.37 9.50
CA ASN A 127 21.98 -2.16 10.50
C ASN A 127 20.49 -1.75 10.63
N LYS A 128 20.09 -0.67 9.96
CA LYS A 128 18.69 -0.18 9.97
C LYS A 128 17.98 -0.50 8.68
N ARG A 129 16.69 -0.70 8.79
CA ARG A 129 15.82 -0.88 7.62
C ARG A 129 15.40 0.47 7.08
N ASN A 130 16.12 0.88 6.04
CA ASN A 130 15.95 2.16 5.40
C ASN A 130 15.07 2.01 4.14
N LEU A 131 14.18 2.97 3.90
CA LEU A 131 13.44 3.12 2.65
C LEU A 131 13.77 4.47 2.05
N ILE A 132 14.19 4.48 0.78
CA ILE A 132 14.31 5.70 0.00
C ILE A 132 13.21 5.73 -1.06
N LEU A 133 12.56 6.87 -1.18
CA LEU A 133 11.57 7.17 -2.20
C LEU A 133 12.11 8.31 -3.06
N VAL A 134 12.02 8.15 -4.38
CA VAL A 134 12.46 9.17 -5.33
C VAL A 134 11.28 9.58 -6.19
N ASP A 135 10.80 10.80 -5.99
CA ASP A 135 9.66 11.40 -6.70
C ASP A 135 10.21 12.51 -7.63
N VAL A 136 10.44 12.12 -8.90
CA VAL A 136 11.04 12.96 -9.94
C VAL A 136 10.08 13.27 -11.07
#